data_200103d1d34f54da26a772f1ad493378
#
_entry.id   200103d1d34f54da26a772f1ad493378
#
_cell.length_a   1.000
_cell.length_b   1.000
_cell.length_c   1.000
_cell.angle_alpha   90.00
_cell.angle_beta   90.00
_cell.angle_gamma   90.00
#
_symmetry.space_group_name_H-M   'P 1'
#
loop_
_entity.id
_entity.type
_entity.pdbx_description
1 polymer ?
#
loop_
_entity_poly.entity_id
_entity_poly.type
_entity_poly.pdbx_seq_one_letter_code
_entity_poly.pdbx_strand_id
1 'polypeptide(L)'
;MISMEDQDFSDCSIIMINLDGLRKDRIQKCPTLRTIKEDNIYFSKMISVSPYTLAAHHSIFSGLYPSQNGVDAYYHMFRFKEDIKTFTEILKEKGYFTKADVISENIIPKRGFDEVG
;
A
#
# COMPACT_ATOMS: atom_id res chain seq x y z
N MET A 1 21.04 18.05 8.94
CA MET A 1 19.70 17.44 8.62
C MET A 1 19.54 17.57 7.11
N ILE A 2 19.67 16.45 6.39
CA ILE A 2 19.44 16.42 4.93
C ILE A 2 17.93 16.54 4.75
N SER A 3 17.45 17.62 4.12
CA SER A 3 16.02 17.73 3.81
C SER A 3 15.67 16.68 2.76
N MET A 4 14.56 15.99 2.94
CA MET A 4 14.08 15.00 1.97
C MET A 4 13.65 15.65 0.63
N GLU A 5 13.64 16.96 0.55
CA GLU A 5 13.25 17.73 -0.64
C GLU A 5 14.28 17.69 -1.78
N ASP A 6 15.55 17.33 -1.46
CA ASP A 6 16.64 17.33 -2.45
C ASP A 6 17.05 15.94 -2.94
N GLN A 7 16.34 14.87 -2.54
CA GLN A 7 16.65 13.52 -3.03
C GLN A 7 15.80 13.19 -4.25
N ASP A 8 16.47 13.08 -5.39
CA ASP A 8 15.85 12.54 -6.60
C ASP A 8 15.84 11.00 -6.57
N PHE A 9 14.66 10.41 -6.47
CA PHE A 9 14.45 8.96 -6.50
C PHE A 9 13.96 8.46 -7.86
N SER A 10 14.03 9.27 -8.91
CA SER A 10 13.52 8.93 -10.25
C SER A 10 14.13 7.65 -10.83
N ASP A 11 15.38 7.33 -10.45
CA ASP A 11 16.09 6.13 -10.90
C ASP A 11 15.91 4.92 -9.96
N CYS A 12 15.08 5.05 -8.91
CA CYS A 12 14.89 3.98 -7.95
C CYS A 12 13.70 3.10 -8.31
N SER A 13 13.88 1.77 -8.27
CA SER A 13 12.76 0.83 -8.28
C SER A 13 12.09 0.75 -6.92
N ILE A 14 10.76 0.72 -6.89
CA ILE A 14 9.97 0.62 -5.66
C ILE A 14 9.35 -0.76 -5.60
N ILE A 15 9.61 -1.50 -4.52
CA ILE A 15 8.97 -2.79 -4.22
C ILE A 15 8.14 -2.64 -2.96
N MET A 16 6.84 -2.87 -3.08
CA MET A 16 5.91 -2.89 -1.95
C MET A 16 5.47 -4.33 -1.69
N ILE A 17 5.74 -4.84 -0.49
CA ILE A 17 5.32 -6.19 -0.07
C ILE A 17 4.28 -6.03 1.03
N ASN A 18 3.07 -6.53 0.78
CA ASN A 18 2.01 -6.57 1.78
C ASN A 18 1.73 -8.01 2.22
N LEU A 19 1.82 -8.25 3.52
CA LEU A 19 1.54 -9.56 4.14
C LEU A 19 0.19 -9.48 4.84
N ASP A 20 -0.86 -9.90 4.15
CA ASP A 20 -2.22 -9.90 4.70
C ASP A 20 -2.34 -10.83 5.90
N GLY A 21 -3.09 -10.40 6.91
CA GLY A 21 -3.31 -11.17 8.13
C GLY A 21 -2.09 -11.36 9.05
N LEU A 22 -0.94 -10.75 8.74
CA LEU A 22 0.24 -10.87 9.59
C LEU A 22 0.04 -10.15 10.93
N ARG A 23 0.11 -10.89 12.01
CA ARG A 23 0.03 -10.36 13.37
C ARG A 23 1.39 -9.82 13.81
N LYS A 24 1.40 -8.63 14.42
CA LYS A 24 2.61 -7.98 14.94
C LYS A 24 3.38 -8.85 15.95
N ASP A 25 2.67 -9.58 16.81
CA ASP A 25 3.27 -10.47 17.81
C ASP A 25 3.94 -11.72 17.20
N ARG A 26 3.72 -11.98 15.90
CA ARG A 26 4.32 -13.10 15.18
C ARG A 26 5.59 -12.73 14.40
N ILE A 27 5.87 -11.46 14.19
CA ILE A 27 7.07 -10.98 13.47
C ILE A 27 8.35 -11.59 14.06
N GLN A 28 8.47 -11.65 15.38
CA GLN A 28 9.63 -12.21 16.08
C GLN A 28 9.88 -13.70 15.79
N LYS A 29 8.85 -14.43 15.36
CA LYS A 29 8.95 -15.87 15.05
C LYS A 29 9.42 -16.13 13.62
N CYS A 30 9.47 -15.11 12.77
CA CYS A 30 9.97 -15.19 11.40
C CYS A 30 11.38 -14.58 11.33
N PRO A 31 12.43 -15.36 11.12
CA PRO A 31 13.81 -14.85 11.08
C PRO A 31 13.99 -13.72 10.07
N THR A 32 13.48 -13.89 8.86
CA THR A 32 13.57 -12.87 7.79
C THR A 32 12.93 -11.55 8.19
N LEU A 33 11.71 -11.56 8.74
CA LEU A 33 11.03 -10.34 9.18
C LEU A 33 11.73 -9.68 10.36
N ARG A 34 12.34 -10.50 11.24
CA ARG A 34 13.14 -9.99 12.34
C ARG A 34 14.38 -9.25 11.82
N THR A 35 15.13 -9.85 10.90
CA THR A 35 16.29 -9.20 10.27
C THR A 35 15.89 -7.91 9.56
N ILE A 36 14.84 -7.92 8.75
CA ILE A 36 14.33 -6.72 8.08
C ILE A 36 14.01 -5.61 9.10
N LYS A 37 13.39 -5.97 10.22
CA LYS A 37 13.05 -5.02 11.28
C LYS A 37 14.30 -4.44 11.97
N GLU A 38 15.32 -5.26 12.19
CA GLU A 38 16.57 -4.87 12.89
C GLU A 38 17.45 -3.99 12.01
N ASP A 39 17.50 -4.26 10.71
CA ASP A 39 18.40 -3.60 9.76
C ASP A 39 17.78 -2.38 9.05
N ASN A 40 16.50 -2.09 9.30
CA ASN A 40 15.77 -1.04 8.59
C ASN A 40 14.93 -0.17 9.52
N ILE A 41 14.27 0.84 8.95
CA ILE A 41 13.35 1.70 9.69
C ILE A 41 12.09 0.91 10.03
N TYR A 42 11.79 0.78 11.32
CA TYR A 42 10.62 0.07 11.82
C TYR A 42 9.63 0.99 12.55
N PHE A 43 8.42 1.09 12.04
CA PHE A 43 7.34 1.88 12.64
C PHE A 43 6.56 1.06 13.67
N SER A 44 6.97 1.12 14.92
CA SER A 44 6.40 0.29 16.01
C SER A 44 4.95 0.64 16.38
N LYS A 45 4.50 1.84 16.06
CA LYS A 45 3.16 2.36 16.40
C LYS A 45 2.23 2.50 15.19
N MET A 46 2.55 1.80 14.07
CA MET A 46 1.66 1.79 12.92
C MET A 46 0.33 1.13 13.26
N ILE A 47 -0.76 1.76 12.86
CA ILE A 47 -2.14 1.33 13.11
C ILE A 47 -2.84 1.19 11.76
N SER A 48 -3.51 0.06 11.54
CA SER A 48 -4.39 -0.09 10.38
C SER A 48 -5.67 0.74 10.56
N VAL A 49 -6.11 1.38 9.49
CA VAL A 49 -7.35 2.20 9.50
C VAL A 49 -8.61 1.35 9.45
N SER A 50 -8.49 0.07 9.13
CA SER A 50 -9.61 -0.87 9.02
C SER A 50 -9.15 -2.29 9.36
N PRO A 51 -10.03 -3.12 9.96
CA PRO A 51 -9.77 -4.55 10.13
C PRO A 51 -10.03 -5.36 8.84
N TYR A 52 -10.49 -4.72 7.78
CA TYR A 52 -10.85 -5.38 6.51
C TYR A 52 -9.81 -5.08 5.43
N THR A 53 -9.38 -6.12 4.73
CA THR A 53 -8.37 -6.06 3.67
C THR A 53 -8.71 -5.02 2.61
N LEU A 54 -9.92 -5.05 2.08
CA LEU A 54 -10.36 -4.15 1.01
C LEU A 54 -10.25 -2.68 1.42
N ALA A 55 -10.83 -2.30 2.56
CA ALA A 55 -10.79 -0.92 3.03
C ALA A 55 -9.38 -0.48 3.43
N ALA A 56 -8.59 -1.37 4.04
CA ALA A 56 -7.19 -1.08 4.39
C ALA A 56 -6.34 -0.83 3.13
N HIS A 57 -6.44 -1.69 2.10
CA HIS A 57 -5.72 -1.52 0.85
C HIS A 57 -6.10 -0.23 0.13
N HIS A 58 -7.39 0.05 -0.03
CA HIS A 58 -7.82 1.28 -0.69
C HIS A 58 -7.34 2.53 0.06
N SER A 59 -7.23 2.46 1.38
CA SER A 59 -6.65 3.54 2.18
C SER A 59 -5.14 3.68 1.97
N ILE A 60 -4.40 2.58 1.89
CA ILE A 60 -2.97 2.59 1.57
C ILE A 60 -2.73 3.22 0.18
N PHE A 61 -3.50 2.81 -0.82
CA PHE A 61 -3.34 3.27 -2.20
C PHE A 61 -3.78 4.72 -2.41
N SER A 62 -4.74 5.22 -1.64
CA SER A 62 -5.25 6.59 -1.77
C SER A 62 -4.65 7.60 -0.79
N GLY A 63 -4.04 7.13 0.30
CA GLY A 63 -3.61 7.99 1.40
C GLY A 63 -4.78 8.58 2.21
N LEU A 64 -6.01 8.07 2.04
CA LEU A 64 -7.23 8.60 2.65
C LEU A 64 -7.91 7.56 3.53
N TYR A 65 -8.65 8.04 4.53
CA TYR A 65 -9.50 7.17 5.34
C TYR A 65 -10.64 6.56 4.52
N PRO A 66 -11.17 5.38 4.93
CA PRO A 66 -12.28 4.70 4.25
C PRO A 66 -13.50 5.61 4.02
N SER A 67 -13.86 6.43 5.01
CA SER A 67 -14.97 7.40 4.90
C SER A 67 -14.73 8.49 3.84
N GLN A 68 -13.48 8.77 3.52
CA GLN A 68 -13.10 9.76 2.51
C GLN A 68 -13.01 9.15 1.12
N ASN A 69 -12.40 7.94 1.00
CA ASN A 69 -12.19 7.28 -0.29
C ASN A 69 -13.42 6.49 -0.78
N GLY A 70 -14.42 6.26 0.08
CA GLY A 70 -15.67 5.60 -0.27
C GLY A 70 -15.64 4.07 -0.14
N VAL A 71 -14.56 3.47 0.37
CA VAL A 71 -14.44 2.01 0.55
C VAL A 71 -14.31 1.71 2.03
N ASP A 72 -15.44 1.61 2.73
CA ASP A 72 -15.51 1.47 4.18
C ASP A 72 -15.97 0.09 4.68
N ALA A 73 -16.39 -0.83 3.77
CA ALA A 73 -16.84 -2.16 4.13
C ALA A 73 -16.49 -3.24 3.07
N TYR A 74 -16.91 -4.48 3.29
CA TYR A 74 -16.54 -5.64 2.46
C TYR A 74 -17.40 -5.86 1.22
N TYR A 75 -18.59 -5.27 1.13
CA TYR A 75 -19.58 -5.67 0.13
C TYR A 75 -19.91 -4.54 -0.85
N HIS A 76 -20.36 -4.89 -2.03
CA HIS A 76 -20.72 -4.14 -3.24
C HIS A 76 -21.43 -2.77 -3.08
N MET A 77 -21.51 -2.25 -1.87
CA MET A 77 -22.25 -1.02 -1.56
C MET A 77 -21.39 0.25 -1.61
N PHE A 78 -20.11 0.11 -1.86
CA PHE A 78 -19.19 1.25 -1.91
C PHE A 78 -18.46 1.28 -3.22
N ARG A 79 -18.19 2.48 -3.65
CA ARG A 79 -17.37 2.74 -4.82
C ARG A 79 -16.18 3.57 -4.40
N PHE A 80 -15.01 3.11 -4.76
CA PHE A 80 -13.82 3.93 -4.70
C PHE A 80 -14.05 5.15 -5.58
N LYS A 81 -13.97 6.35 -5.00
CA LYS A 81 -14.29 7.61 -5.67
C LYS A 81 -13.37 7.83 -6.87
N GLU A 82 -13.93 8.28 -7.98
CA GLU A 82 -13.20 8.43 -9.25
C GLU A 82 -12.26 9.65 -9.26
N ASP A 83 -12.56 10.66 -8.47
CA ASP A 83 -11.77 11.89 -8.31
C ASP A 83 -10.51 11.72 -7.45
N ILE A 84 -10.35 10.57 -6.81
CA ILE A 84 -9.20 10.26 -5.97
C ILE A 84 -8.14 9.53 -6.79
N LYS A 85 -6.93 10.11 -6.87
CA LYS A 85 -5.77 9.43 -7.45
C LYS A 85 -5.16 8.43 -6.46
N THR A 86 -4.75 7.29 -6.98
CA THR A 86 -3.91 6.34 -6.25
C THR A 86 -2.43 6.68 -6.40
N PHE A 87 -1.59 6.22 -5.46
CA PHE A 87 -0.15 6.42 -5.61
C PHE A 87 0.41 5.73 -6.87
N THR A 88 -0.21 4.64 -7.32
CA THR A 88 0.16 3.95 -8.55
C THR A 88 -0.12 4.79 -9.80
N GLU A 89 -1.24 5.54 -9.82
CA GLU A 89 -1.51 6.52 -10.88
C GLU A 89 -0.46 7.65 -10.87
N ILE A 90 -0.08 8.12 -9.70
CA ILE A 90 0.97 9.16 -9.55
C ILE A 90 2.33 8.64 -10.03
N LEU A 91 2.69 7.40 -9.67
CA LEU A 91 3.94 6.79 -10.14
C LEU A 91 3.94 6.60 -11.65
N LYS A 92 2.83 6.15 -12.22
CA LYS A 92 2.69 6.02 -13.67
C LYS A 92 2.84 7.35 -14.40
N GLU A 93 2.26 8.43 -13.87
CA GLU A 93 2.42 9.79 -14.40
C GLU A 93 3.89 10.26 -14.35
N LYS A 94 4.68 9.72 -13.42
CA LYS A 94 6.13 9.97 -13.31
C LYS A 94 6.99 9.03 -14.17
N GLY A 95 6.37 8.21 -15.01
CA GLY A 95 7.08 7.34 -15.95
C GLY A 95 7.43 5.94 -15.39
N TYR A 96 6.97 5.58 -14.21
CA TYR A 96 7.17 4.22 -13.69
C TYR A 96 6.29 3.22 -14.43
N PHE A 97 6.88 2.07 -14.77
CA PHE A 97 6.11 0.88 -15.11
C PHE A 97 5.62 0.23 -13.81
N THR A 98 4.32 -0.01 -13.71
CA THR A 98 3.67 -0.42 -12.48
C THR A 98 3.04 -1.80 -12.63
N LYS A 99 3.44 -2.72 -11.75
CA LYS A 99 2.94 -4.09 -11.76
C LYS A 99 2.48 -4.52 -10.37
N ALA A 100 1.38 -5.26 -10.30
CA ALA A 100 0.93 -5.93 -9.10
C ALA A 100 0.86 -7.44 -9.33
N ASP A 101 1.25 -8.21 -8.31
CA ASP A 101 1.01 -9.64 -8.18
C ASP A 101 0.19 -9.86 -6.91
N VAL A 102 -1.04 -10.31 -7.05
CA VAL A 102 -2.03 -10.35 -5.95
C VAL A 102 -2.83 -11.63 -5.95
N ILE A 103 -3.21 -12.08 -4.76
CA ILE A 103 -4.04 -13.28 -4.60
C ILE A 103 -5.42 -13.11 -5.25
N SER A 104 -5.95 -11.88 -5.28
CA SER A 104 -7.22 -11.53 -5.90
C SER A 104 -7.18 -10.09 -6.38
N GLU A 105 -7.49 -9.89 -7.64
CA GLU A 105 -7.51 -8.57 -8.27
C GLU A 105 -8.55 -7.59 -7.67
N ASN A 106 -9.50 -8.10 -6.89
CA ASN A 106 -10.56 -7.27 -6.32
C ASN A 106 -10.21 -6.65 -4.96
N ILE A 107 -9.06 -6.98 -4.39
CA ILE A 107 -8.65 -6.48 -3.06
C ILE A 107 -7.85 -5.18 -3.11
N ILE A 108 -7.39 -4.77 -4.28
CA ILE A 108 -6.67 -3.52 -4.50
C ILE A 108 -7.35 -2.66 -5.56
N PRO A 109 -7.19 -1.34 -5.54
CA PRO A 109 -7.60 -0.51 -6.67
C PRO A 109 -6.71 -0.84 -7.88
N LYS A 110 -7.33 -1.18 -9.02
CA LYS A 110 -6.60 -1.55 -10.25
C LYS A 110 -6.02 -0.35 -11.00
N ARG A 111 -6.44 0.85 -10.65
CA ARG A 111 -6.04 2.07 -11.34
C ARG A 111 -4.55 2.34 -11.17
N GLY A 112 -3.92 2.74 -12.27
CA GLY A 112 -2.50 3.08 -12.32
C GLY A 112 -1.56 1.90 -12.51
N PHE A 113 -2.03 0.66 -12.50
CA PHE A 113 -1.21 -0.48 -12.86
C PHE A 113 -1.18 -0.71 -14.39
N ASP A 114 -0.01 -1.05 -14.91
CA ASP A 114 0.18 -1.51 -16.28
C ASP A 114 -0.14 -2.99 -16.42
N GLU A 115 0.20 -3.77 -15.36
CA GLU A 115 -0.10 -5.19 -15.28
C GLU A 115 -0.60 -5.57 -13.88
N VAL A 116 -1.62 -6.44 -13.83
CA VAL A 116 -2.11 -7.09 -12.59
C VAL A 116 -2.22 -8.58 -12.86
N GLY A 117 -1.52 -9.40 -12.04
CA GLY A 117 -1.48 -10.85 -12.13
C GLY A 117 -1.87 -11.52 -10.81
#